data_b4499c0db27ad2e24de32905a012aae5
#
_entry.id   b4499c0db27ad2e24de32905a012aae5
#
_cell.length_a   1.000
_cell.length_b   1.000
_cell.length_c   1.000
_cell.angle_alpha   90.00
_cell.angle_beta   90.00
_cell.angle_gamma   90.00
#
_symmetry.space_group_name_H-M   'P 1'
#
loop_
_entity.id
_entity.type
_entity.pdbx_description
1 polymer ?
#
loop_
_entity_poly.entity_id
_entity_poly.type
_entity_poly.pdbx_seq_one_letter_code
_entity_poly.pdbx_strand_id
1 'polypeptide(L)'
;VYLYKEFFNYKLSNKLRNKFKSFNFIFAINVIPHVKNLEEVIKGVSNLLDKKGFFIMEGVYLLNNIQKGYFDTFYHEHVSTFSLFSLNKLLKKYNLKIVKVKLLATQGGSFRTHITHINNNYKISSNTKILFRKELKLGLNKKIYYKKLKSVLDKKIKNLKFQINKRILKIKLKNRKIIALGAPARGVVITSVLNTIKLIDHYIDDSATKLNTFFPGTNVKVINWKNKNILDCQYFILLSWNYEKEIIKKLLKYKKNDFYLIKIFPKFQIKHFKKD
;
A
#
# COMPACT_ATOMS: atom_id res chain seq x y z
N VAL A 1 28.76 -8.24 4.85
CA VAL A 1 27.35 -8.57 4.54
C VAL A 1 27.34 -9.75 3.58
N TYR A 2 26.53 -10.78 3.89
CA TYR A 2 26.33 -11.94 3.01
C TYR A 2 25.07 -11.74 2.20
N LEU A 3 25.14 -11.86 0.88
CA LEU A 3 24.02 -11.79 -0.03
C LEU A 3 23.69 -13.19 -0.56
N TYR A 4 22.44 -13.62 -0.40
CA TYR A 4 21.92 -14.84 -1.00
C TYR A 4 20.92 -14.46 -2.10
N LYS A 5 21.19 -14.83 -3.35
CA LYS A 5 20.34 -14.58 -4.51
C LYS A 5 19.26 -15.68 -4.65
N GLU A 6 18.59 -16.02 -3.54
CA GLU A 6 17.54 -17.03 -3.45
C GLU A 6 16.33 -16.45 -2.73
N PHE A 7 15.11 -16.92 -3.08
CA PHE A 7 13.92 -16.59 -2.28
C PHE A 7 14.01 -17.28 -0.93
N PHE A 8 13.75 -16.50 0.14
CA PHE A 8 13.75 -17.02 1.50
C PHE A 8 12.59 -18.03 1.68
N ASN A 9 12.92 -19.24 2.14
CA ASN A 9 12.01 -20.33 2.44
C ASN A 9 12.61 -21.25 3.51
N TYR A 10 11.90 -22.32 3.87
CA TYR A 10 12.38 -23.27 4.87
C TYR A 10 13.69 -23.95 4.45
N LYS A 11 13.87 -24.31 3.17
CA LYS A 11 15.09 -24.93 2.67
C LYS A 11 16.31 -24.01 2.84
N LEU A 12 16.19 -22.74 2.47
CA LEU A 12 17.26 -21.75 2.67
C LEU A 12 17.51 -21.51 4.16
N SER A 13 16.47 -21.49 4.99
CA SER A 13 16.65 -21.32 6.45
C SER A 13 17.48 -22.44 7.07
N ASN A 14 17.37 -23.69 6.59
CA ASN A 14 18.22 -24.80 7.05
C ASN A 14 19.69 -24.59 6.66
N LYS A 15 19.97 -24.16 5.42
CA LYS A 15 21.35 -23.83 5.00
C LYS A 15 21.94 -22.73 5.88
N LEU A 16 21.15 -21.68 6.16
CA LEU A 16 21.57 -20.57 6.99
C LEU A 16 21.78 -20.97 8.46
N ARG A 17 20.91 -21.86 8.97
CA ARG A 17 21.04 -22.38 10.34
C ARG A 17 22.30 -23.23 10.53
N ASN A 18 22.66 -24.04 9.57
CA ASN A 18 23.89 -24.81 9.60
C ASN A 18 25.14 -23.90 9.66
N LYS A 19 25.10 -22.76 8.95
CA LYS A 19 26.22 -21.82 8.86
C LYS A 19 26.28 -20.84 10.04
N PHE A 20 25.12 -20.29 10.47
CA PHE A 20 25.04 -19.17 11.43
C PHE A 20 24.31 -19.54 12.73
N LYS A 21 23.84 -20.77 12.88
CA LYS A 21 23.02 -21.28 13.99
C LYS A 21 21.64 -20.61 14.06
N SER A 22 21.55 -19.39 14.60
CA SER A 22 20.29 -18.65 14.74
C SER A 22 20.53 -17.14 14.66
N PHE A 23 19.46 -16.36 14.52
CA PHE A 23 19.52 -14.89 14.50
C PHE A 23 18.61 -14.31 15.57
N ASN A 24 19.16 -13.35 16.34
CA ASN A 24 18.41 -12.61 17.34
C ASN A 24 17.33 -11.71 16.71
N PHE A 25 17.61 -11.19 15.51
CA PHE A 25 16.69 -10.33 14.77
C PHE A 25 16.55 -10.77 13.31
N ILE A 26 15.32 -10.93 12.88
CA ILE A 26 14.96 -11.13 11.47
C ILE A 26 14.00 -10.01 11.07
N PHE A 27 14.24 -9.36 9.94
CA PHE A 27 13.42 -8.25 9.46
C PHE A 27 12.77 -8.58 8.11
N ALA A 28 11.47 -8.27 7.97
CA ALA A 28 10.76 -8.31 6.71
C ALA A 28 9.87 -7.06 6.57
N ILE A 29 10.43 -6.00 6.00
CA ILE A 29 9.77 -4.71 5.86
C ILE A 29 9.16 -4.58 4.48
N ASN A 30 7.82 -4.59 4.41
CA ASN A 30 7.04 -4.58 3.15
C ASN A 30 7.38 -5.73 2.18
N VAL A 31 7.75 -6.89 2.70
CA VAL A 31 8.11 -8.09 1.93
C VAL A 31 6.99 -9.14 2.00
N ILE A 32 6.52 -9.45 3.20
CA ILE A 32 5.60 -10.56 3.46
C ILE A 32 4.28 -10.49 2.64
N PRO A 33 3.68 -9.30 2.40
CA PRO A 33 2.50 -9.21 1.53
C PRO A 33 2.70 -9.71 0.10
N HIS A 34 3.94 -9.70 -0.41
CA HIS A 34 4.30 -10.10 -1.77
C HIS A 34 4.67 -11.59 -1.90
N VAL A 35 4.71 -12.32 -0.79
CA VAL A 35 5.16 -13.71 -0.78
C VAL A 35 4.03 -14.65 -1.21
N LYS A 36 4.26 -15.47 -2.26
CA LYS A 36 3.29 -16.47 -2.73
C LYS A 36 3.17 -17.65 -1.76
N ASN A 37 4.29 -18.21 -1.32
CA ASN A 37 4.29 -19.32 -0.36
C ASN A 37 4.64 -18.84 1.05
N LEU A 38 3.64 -18.25 1.68
CA LEU A 38 3.79 -17.60 2.98
C LEU A 38 4.12 -18.59 4.10
N GLU A 39 3.57 -19.80 4.05
CA GLU A 39 3.81 -20.83 5.08
C GLU A 39 5.28 -21.25 5.11
N GLU A 40 5.92 -21.42 3.95
CA GLU A 40 7.35 -21.75 3.86
C GLU A 40 8.25 -20.65 4.43
N VAL A 41 7.88 -19.39 4.21
CA VAL A 41 8.63 -18.26 4.78
C VAL A 41 8.48 -18.22 6.31
N ILE A 42 7.27 -18.34 6.84
CA ILE A 42 7.05 -18.31 8.29
C ILE A 42 7.68 -19.52 8.99
N LYS A 43 7.61 -20.69 8.38
CA LYS A 43 8.32 -21.90 8.84
C LYS A 43 9.84 -21.67 8.87
N GLY A 44 10.39 -21.07 7.81
CA GLY A 44 11.80 -20.72 7.73
C GLY A 44 12.21 -19.69 8.78
N VAL A 45 11.38 -18.67 9.04
CA VAL A 45 11.60 -17.69 10.11
C VAL A 45 11.62 -18.39 11.47
N SER A 46 10.64 -19.24 11.76
CA SER A 46 10.59 -19.98 13.03
C SER A 46 11.81 -20.87 13.23
N ASN A 47 12.27 -21.52 12.17
CA ASN A 47 13.48 -22.36 12.22
C ASN A 47 14.76 -21.56 12.50
N LEU A 48 14.88 -20.35 11.93
CA LEU A 48 16.10 -19.55 11.95
C LEU A 48 16.18 -18.57 13.12
N LEU A 49 15.03 -18.21 13.68
CA LEU A 49 14.94 -17.27 14.79
C LEU A 49 15.50 -17.88 16.07
N ASP A 50 16.32 -17.10 16.80
CA ASP A 50 16.81 -17.48 18.13
C ASP A 50 15.65 -17.64 19.13
N LYS A 51 15.84 -18.48 20.15
CA LYS A 51 14.83 -18.72 21.20
C LYS A 51 14.38 -17.44 21.89
N LYS A 52 15.26 -16.46 22.05
CA LYS A 52 14.98 -15.13 22.63
C LYS A 52 14.86 -14.04 21.56
N GLY A 53 14.92 -14.39 20.28
CA GLY A 53 14.93 -13.48 19.16
C GLY A 53 13.57 -12.88 18.80
N PHE A 54 13.62 -11.86 17.92
CA PHE A 54 12.45 -11.19 17.37
C PHE A 54 12.44 -11.22 15.85
N PHE A 55 11.31 -11.62 15.30
CA PHE A 55 10.97 -11.37 13.90
C PHE A 55 10.17 -10.08 13.83
N ILE A 56 10.69 -9.08 13.12
CA ILE A 56 10.08 -7.77 12.92
C ILE A 56 9.47 -7.74 11.52
N MET A 57 8.15 -7.76 11.46
CA MET A 57 7.40 -7.69 10.20
C MET A 57 6.68 -6.33 10.09
N GLU A 58 6.80 -5.70 8.91
CA GLU A 58 6.00 -4.51 8.58
C GLU A 58 5.25 -4.72 7.27
N GLY A 59 4.01 -4.23 7.22
CA GLY A 59 3.18 -4.30 6.04
C GLY A 59 1.87 -3.53 6.21
N VAL A 60 1.08 -3.52 5.14
CA VAL A 60 -0.22 -2.85 5.13
C VAL A 60 -1.18 -3.52 6.12
N TYR A 61 -1.87 -2.72 6.93
CA TYR A 61 -2.79 -3.21 7.95
C TYR A 61 -4.23 -3.24 7.42
N LEU A 62 -4.81 -4.44 7.32
CA LEU A 62 -6.15 -4.65 6.76
C LEU A 62 -7.21 -3.82 7.48
N LEU A 63 -7.22 -3.78 8.82
CA LEU A 63 -8.20 -3.01 9.58
C LEU A 63 -8.16 -1.51 9.22
N ASN A 64 -6.97 -0.95 9.04
CA ASN A 64 -6.81 0.44 8.65
C ASN A 64 -7.38 0.70 7.24
N ASN A 65 -7.09 -0.19 6.29
CA ASN A 65 -7.63 -0.11 4.93
C ASN A 65 -9.16 -0.14 4.93
N ILE A 66 -9.74 -1.06 5.70
CA ILE A 66 -11.19 -1.21 5.83
C ILE A 66 -11.81 0.06 6.41
N GLN A 67 -11.30 0.56 7.54
CA GLN A 67 -11.83 1.73 8.23
C GLN A 67 -11.76 3.01 7.37
N LYS A 68 -10.73 3.14 6.54
CA LYS A 68 -10.55 4.27 5.63
C LYS A 68 -11.15 4.04 4.24
N GLY A 69 -11.65 2.82 3.99
CA GLY A 69 -12.19 2.43 2.68
C GLY A 69 -11.13 2.49 1.58
N TYR A 70 -9.91 2.05 1.89
CA TYR A 70 -8.82 1.97 0.91
C TYR A 70 -8.92 0.67 0.13
N PHE A 71 -9.23 0.75 -1.15
CA PHE A 71 -9.27 -0.40 -2.06
C PHE A 71 -8.03 -0.48 -2.97
N ASP A 72 -7.25 0.58 -3.05
CA ASP A 72 -6.11 0.74 -3.94
C ASP A 72 -4.89 -0.10 -3.56
N THR A 73 -4.90 -0.72 -2.37
CA THR A 73 -3.85 -1.64 -1.90
C THR A 73 -4.04 -3.08 -2.37
N PHE A 74 -5.18 -3.41 -3.00
CA PHE A 74 -5.48 -4.74 -3.52
C PHE A 74 -5.09 -4.83 -4.99
N TYR A 75 -3.88 -5.28 -5.28
CA TYR A 75 -3.34 -5.49 -6.62
C TYR A 75 -2.48 -6.76 -6.66
N HIS A 76 -2.11 -7.20 -7.86
CA HIS A 76 -1.49 -8.51 -8.10
C HIS A 76 -0.21 -8.80 -7.30
N GLU A 77 0.57 -7.78 -6.95
CA GLU A 77 1.77 -7.96 -6.13
C GLU A 77 1.44 -8.15 -4.65
N HIS A 78 0.31 -7.63 -4.15
CA HIS A 78 -0.15 -7.84 -2.78
C HIS A 78 -0.96 -9.13 -2.67
N VAL A 79 -0.25 -10.27 -2.71
CA VAL A 79 -0.86 -11.61 -2.63
C VAL A 79 -1.60 -11.83 -1.31
N SER A 80 -1.12 -11.18 -0.24
CA SER A 80 -1.70 -11.28 1.10
C SER A 80 -1.87 -9.93 1.76
N THR A 81 -2.99 -9.76 2.49
CA THR A 81 -3.23 -8.62 3.37
C THR A 81 -3.65 -9.12 4.74
N PHE A 82 -3.05 -8.59 5.81
CA PHE A 82 -3.19 -9.16 7.14
C PHE A 82 -4.02 -8.29 8.08
N SER A 83 -4.92 -8.97 8.82
CA SER A 83 -5.35 -8.55 10.16
C SER A 83 -4.42 -9.18 11.19
N LEU A 84 -4.41 -8.66 12.41
CA LEU A 84 -3.67 -9.30 13.52
C LEU A 84 -4.22 -10.70 13.80
N PHE A 85 -5.53 -10.87 13.68
CA PHE A 85 -6.19 -12.16 13.87
C PHE A 85 -5.67 -13.20 12.86
N SER A 86 -5.68 -12.88 11.55
CA SER A 86 -5.24 -13.81 10.51
C SER A 86 -3.74 -14.10 10.61
N LEU A 87 -2.93 -13.07 10.85
CA LEU A 87 -1.48 -13.23 11.03
C LEU A 87 -1.16 -14.10 12.25
N ASN A 88 -1.80 -13.84 13.38
CA ASN A 88 -1.55 -14.61 14.59
C ASN A 88 -1.98 -16.08 14.46
N LYS A 89 -3.07 -16.35 13.69
CA LYS A 89 -3.48 -17.73 13.38
C LYS A 89 -2.42 -18.47 12.57
N LEU A 90 -1.83 -17.81 11.60
CA LEU A 90 -0.73 -18.38 10.81
C LEU A 90 0.51 -18.62 11.67
N LEU A 91 0.94 -17.61 12.43
CA LEU A 91 2.13 -17.67 13.28
C LEU A 91 2.07 -18.79 14.31
N LYS A 92 0.90 -19.03 14.91
CA LYS A 92 0.69 -20.11 15.90
C LYS A 92 0.96 -21.51 15.32
N LYS A 93 0.71 -21.75 14.03
CA LYS A 93 1.06 -23.02 13.36
C LYS A 93 2.56 -23.33 13.42
N TYR A 94 3.39 -22.30 13.56
CA TYR A 94 4.84 -22.40 13.55
C TYR A 94 5.47 -21.96 14.88
N ASN A 95 4.73 -22.13 15.98
CA ASN A 95 5.19 -21.83 17.34
C ASN A 95 5.64 -20.38 17.56
N LEU A 96 5.03 -19.42 16.85
CA LEU A 96 5.29 -18.00 16.95
C LEU A 96 4.08 -17.24 17.52
N LYS A 97 4.33 -16.12 18.24
CA LYS A 97 3.30 -15.20 18.78
C LYS A 97 3.66 -13.75 18.53
N ILE A 98 2.66 -12.89 18.36
CA ILE A 98 2.81 -11.44 18.31
C ILE A 98 2.83 -10.90 19.74
N VAL A 99 3.88 -10.19 20.14
CA VAL A 99 4.00 -9.58 21.47
C VAL A 99 3.79 -8.07 21.45
N LYS A 100 4.14 -7.38 20.36
CA LYS A 100 3.99 -5.94 20.24
C LYS A 100 3.55 -5.55 18.84
N VAL A 101 2.64 -4.58 18.75
CA VAL A 101 2.20 -3.95 17.49
C VAL A 101 2.36 -2.45 17.60
N LYS A 102 2.96 -1.83 16.59
CA LYS A 102 3.02 -0.39 16.39
C LYS A 102 2.33 -0.04 15.08
N LEU A 103 1.36 0.87 15.14
CA LEU A 103 0.72 1.42 13.94
C LEU A 103 1.60 2.52 13.35
N LEU A 104 1.72 2.55 12.03
CA LEU A 104 2.55 3.49 11.28
C LEU A 104 1.69 4.20 10.23
N ALA A 105 2.07 5.45 9.91
CA ALA A 105 1.42 6.23 8.87
C ALA A 105 1.87 5.84 7.44
N THR A 106 2.98 5.09 7.33
CA THR A 106 3.54 4.66 6.05
C THR A 106 2.52 3.90 5.20
N GLN A 107 2.64 3.99 3.87
CA GLN A 107 1.77 3.30 2.91
C GLN A 107 0.26 3.58 3.08
N GLY A 108 -0.13 4.69 3.71
CA GLY A 108 -1.52 5.01 4.04
C GLY A 108 -2.03 4.34 5.32
N GLY A 109 -1.17 3.60 6.01
CA GLY A 109 -1.41 2.94 7.30
C GLY A 109 -0.92 1.50 7.31
N SER A 110 0.23 1.31 7.94
CA SER A 110 0.88 0.01 8.13
C SER A 110 0.87 -0.39 9.61
N PHE A 111 1.22 -1.62 9.87
CA PHE A 111 1.54 -2.09 11.20
C PHE A 111 2.93 -2.71 11.21
N ARG A 112 3.66 -2.51 12.29
CA ARG A 112 4.91 -3.20 12.59
C ARG A 112 4.66 -4.14 13.75
N THR A 113 4.91 -5.43 13.54
CA THR A 113 4.72 -6.46 14.55
C THR A 113 6.07 -6.96 15.05
N HIS A 114 6.17 -7.17 16.37
CA HIS A 114 7.28 -7.88 17.00
C HIS A 114 6.77 -9.27 17.35
N ILE A 115 7.40 -10.25 16.74
CA ILE A 115 7.00 -11.66 16.80
C ILE A 115 8.15 -12.44 17.43
N THR A 116 7.83 -13.41 18.29
CA THR A 116 8.78 -14.27 18.96
C THR A 116 8.22 -15.67 19.13
N HIS A 117 9.03 -16.62 19.58
CA HIS A 117 8.56 -17.96 19.90
C HIS A 117 7.49 -17.96 21.01
N ILE A 118 6.50 -18.88 20.93
CA ILE A 118 5.42 -18.99 21.92
C ILE A 118 5.98 -19.20 23.33
N ASN A 119 7.02 -20.03 23.47
CA ASN A 119 7.64 -20.38 24.75
C ASN A 119 8.52 -19.26 25.34
N ASN A 120 8.66 -18.13 24.63
CA ASN A 120 9.39 -16.99 25.16
C ASN A 120 8.53 -16.24 26.21
N ASN A 121 9.16 -15.80 27.31
CA ASN A 121 8.49 -15.14 28.42
C ASN A 121 8.04 -13.70 28.15
N TYR A 122 8.27 -13.16 26.95
CA TYR A 122 7.78 -11.82 26.59
C TYR A 122 6.25 -11.73 26.66
N LYS A 123 5.75 -10.79 27.47
CA LYS A 123 4.33 -10.53 27.65
C LYS A 123 3.78 -9.75 26.43
N ILE A 124 2.55 -10.05 26.07
CA ILE A 124 1.83 -9.30 25.01
C ILE A 124 1.51 -7.91 25.56
N SER A 125 1.93 -6.85 24.87
CA SER A 125 1.69 -5.46 25.28
C SER A 125 0.20 -5.11 25.33
N SER A 126 -0.16 -4.18 26.23
CA SER A 126 -1.56 -3.75 26.42
C SER A 126 -2.18 -3.22 25.13
N ASN A 127 -1.42 -2.40 24.37
CA ASN A 127 -1.87 -1.89 23.07
C ASN A 127 -2.16 -3.01 22.06
N THR A 128 -1.33 -4.04 22.01
CA THR A 128 -1.54 -5.22 21.15
C THR A 128 -2.83 -5.94 21.52
N LYS A 129 -3.09 -6.15 22.82
CA LYS A 129 -4.34 -6.77 23.30
C LYS A 129 -5.57 -5.93 22.91
N ILE A 130 -5.48 -4.61 23.01
CA ILE A 130 -6.56 -3.68 22.62
C ILE A 130 -6.84 -3.83 21.11
N LEU A 131 -5.81 -3.84 20.27
CA LEU A 131 -5.97 -4.01 18.82
C LEU A 131 -6.61 -5.35 18.45
N PHE A 132 -6.20 -6.45 19.07
CA PHE A 132 -6.85 -7.76 18.88
C PHE A 132 -8.32 -7.74 19.26
N ARG A 133 -8.67 -7.18 20.44
CA ARG A 133 -10.06 -7.04 20.88
C ARG A 133 -10.86 -6.19 19.89
N LYS A 134 -10.28 -5.11 19.37
CA LYS A 134 -10.93 -4.25 18.37
C LYS A 134 -11.25 -5.02 17.09
N GLU A 135 -10.33 -5.83 16.58
CA GLU A 135 -10.58 -6.67 15.40
C GLU A 135 -11.70 -7.68 15.62
N LEU A 136 -11.69 -8.37 16.75
CA LEU A 136 -12.71 -9.35 17.11
C LEU A 136 -14.09 -8.68 17.30
N LYS A 137 -14.16 -7.54 17.99
CA LYS A 137 -15.41 -6.76 18.17
C LYS A 137 -15.99 -6.31 16.83
N LEU A 138 -15.15 -5.94 15.87
CA LEU A 138 -15.56 -5.58 14.51
C LEU A 138 -15.97 -6.80 13.66
N GLY A 139 -15.59 -8.00 14.08
CA GLY A 139 -15.93 -9.24 13.38
C GLY A 139 -15.00 -9.60 12.22
N LEU A 140 -13.72 -9.15 12.22
CA LEU A 140 -12.74 -9.49 11.19
C LEU A 140 -12.46 -11.00 11.09
N ASN A 141 -12.86 -11.78 12.08
CA ASN A 141 -12.82 -13.24 12.08
C ASN A 141 -14.06 -13.92 11.47
N LYS A 142 -15.07 -13.13 11.02
CA LYS A 142 -16.37 -13.62 10.54
C LYS A 142 -16.59 -13.30 9.06
N LYS A 143 -17.01 -14.29 8.26
CA LYS A 143 -17.30 -14.12 6.82
C LYS A 143 -18.37 -13.04 6.53
N ILE A 144 -19.37 -12.92 7.40
CA ILE A 144 -20.45 -11.93 7.27
C ILE A 144 -19.92 -10.49 7.29
N TYR A 145 -18.84 -10.22 8.02
CA TYR A 145 -18.21 -8.90 8.04
C TYR A 145 -17.74 -8.48 6.66
N TYR A 146 -17.08 -9.38 5.93
CA TYR A 146 -16.55 -9.09 4.58
C TYR A 146 -17.63 -8.92 3.53
N LYS A 147 -18.78 -9.60 3.66
CA LYS A 147 -19.97 -9.36 2.82
C LYS A 147 -20.52 -7.94 3.01
N LYS A 148 -20.63 -7.48 4.25
CA LYS A 148 -21.05 -6.10 4.59
C LYS A 148 -20.04 -5.08 4.09
N LEU A 149 -18.74 -5.36 4.26
CA LEU A 149 -17.67 -4.48 3.78
C LEU A 149 -17.75 -4.27 2.26
N LYS A 150 -18.01 -5.33 1.47
CA LYS A 150 -18.18 -5.22 0.02
C LYS A 150 -19.23 -4.16 -0.32
N SER A 151 -20.42 -4.23 0.29
CA SER A 151 -21.50 -3.25 0.05
C SER A 151 -21.06 -1.81 0.39
N VAL A 152 -20.30 -1.60 1.47
CA VAL A 152 -19.78 -0.27 1.85
C VAL A 152 -18.78 0.25 0.81
N LEU A 153 -17.88 -0.61 0.32
CA LEU A 153 -16.91 -0.24 -0.71
C LEU A 153 -17.59 0.05 -2.04
N ASP A 154 -18.57 -0.76 -2.45
CA ASP A 154 -19.33 -0.54 -3.68
C ASP A 154 -20.04 0.83 -3.67
N LYS A 155 -20.67 1.21 -2.54
CA LYS A 155 -21.29 2.53 -2.35
C LYS A 155 -20.24 3.65 -2.46
N LYS A 156 -19.08 3.49 -1.85
CA LYS A 156 -17.99 4.47 -1.92
C LYS A 156 -17.50 4.65 -3.35
N ILE A 157 -17.24 3.55 -4.06
CA ILE A 157 -16.80 3.56 -5.47
C ILE A 157 -17.83 4.25 -6.35
N LYS A 158 -19.12 3.91 -6.18
CA LYS A 158 -20.22 4.56 -6.92
C LYS A 158 -20.24 6.08 -6.70
N ASN A 159 -20.08 6.53 -5.46
CA ASN A 159 -20.04 7.96 -5.13
C ASN A 159 -18.80 8.65 -5.76
N LEU A 160 -17.63 8.04 -5.68
CA LEU A 160 -16.43 8.60 -6.32
C LEU A 160 -16.60 8.71 -7.84
N LYS A 161 -17.12 7.67 -8.51
CA LYS A 161 -17.44 7.70 -9.95
C LYS A 161 -18.40 8.84 -10.30
N PHE A 162 -19.45 9.03 -9.51
CA PHE A 162 -20.40 10.12 -9.69
C PHE A 162 -19.72 11.50 -9.62
N GLN A 163 -18.87 11.73 -8.60
CA GLN A 163 -18.14 12.99 -8.44
C GLN A 163 -17.18 13.25 -9.60
N ILE A 164 -16.50 12.21 -10.06
CA ILE A 164 -15.59 12.27 -11.21
C ILE A 164 -16.36 12.64 -12.47
N ASN A 165 -17.42 11.92 -12.80
CA ASN A 165 -18.23 12.16 -13.99
C ASN A 165 -18.79 13.59 -13.97
N LYS A 166 -19.34 14.05 -12.84
CA LYS A 166 -19.90 15.39 -12.73
C LYS A 166 -18.88 16.52 -12.95
N ARG A 167 -17.61 16.32 -12.58
CA ARG A 167 -16.61 17.40 -12.55
C ARG A 167 -15.47 17.22 -13.55
N ILE A 168 -14.89 16.04 -13.67
CA ILE A 168 -13.73 15.81 -14.54
C ILE A 168 -14.15 15.74 -16.00
N LEU A 169 -15.31 15.11 -16.31
CA LEU A 169 -15.82 15.12 -17.70
C LEU A 169 -16.06 16.52 -18.22
N LYS A 170 -16.52 17.46 -17.38
CA LYS A 170 -16.69 18.87 -17.78
C LYS A 170 -15.36 19.54 -18.19
N ILE A 171 -14.24 19.15 -17.57
CA ILE A 171 -12.90 19.63 -17.93
C ILE A 171 -12.52 19.10 -19.33
N LYS A 172 -12.76 17.79 -19.57
CA LYS A 172 -12.47 17.17 -20.87
C LYS A 172 -13.34 17.70 -22.00
N LEU A 173 -14.63 17.95 -21.74
CA LEU A 173 -15.53 18.56 -22.73
C LEU A 173 -15.07 19.96 -23.19
N LYS A 174 -14.27 20.66 -22.38
CA LYS A 174 -13.61 21.93 -22.74
C LYS A 174 -12.24 21.73 -23.39
N ASN A 175 -11.94 20.55 -23.91
CA ASN A 175 -10.66 20.15 -24.51
C ASN A 175 -9.42 20.47 -23.64
N ARG A 176 -9.59 20.47 -22.30
CA ARG A 176 -8.48 20.70 -21.35
C ARG A 176 -7.72 19.41 -21.09
N LYS A 177 -6.39 19.49 -21.12
CA LYS A 177 -5.49 18.38 -20.78
C LYS A 177 -5.50 18.11 -19.28
N ILE A 178 -5.38 16.83 -18.93
CA ILE A 178 -5.27 16.34 -17.55
C ILE A 178 -4.02 15.49 -17.43
N ILE A 179 -3.15 15.83 -16.51
CA ILE A 179 -1.92 15.09 -16.23
C ILE A 179 -2.01 14.40 -14.88
N ALA A 180 -1.67 13.12 -14.83
CA ALA A 180 -1.60 12.37 -13.58
C ALA A 180 -0.22 12.51 -12.92
N LEU A 181 -0.21 12.77 -11.62
CA LEU A 181 0.99 12.88 -10.80
C LEU A 181 1.24 11.56 -10.07
N GLY A 182 2.29 10.88 -10.51
CA GLY A 182 2.68 9.53 -10.14
C GLY A 182 2.07 8.46 -11.04
N ALA A 183 2.85 7.41 -11.29
CA ALA A 183 2.43 6.16 -11.97
C ALA A 183 2.64 4.94 -11.05
N PRO A 184 2.11 4.93 -9.80
CA PRO A 184 2.27 3.81 -8.90
C PRO A 184 1.33 2.65 -9.25
N ALA A 185 1.65 1.41 -8.85
CA ALA A 185 0.76 0.25 -8.99
C ALA A 185 -0.63 0.52 -8.38
N ARG A 186 -0.69 1.21 -7.25
CA ARG A 186 -1.95 1.68 -6.62
C ARG A 186 -2.74 2.64 -7.52
N GLY A 187 -2.05 3.46 -8.31
CA GLY A 187 -2.68 4.35 -9.30
C GLY A 187 -3.39 3.57 -10.40
N VAL A 188 -2.83 2.43 -10.83
CA VAL A 188 -3.48 1.52 -11.80
C VAL A 188 -4.82 1.02 -11.24
N VAL A 189 -4.84 0.58 -9.97
CA VAL A 189 -6.10 0.14 -9.32
C VAL A 189 -7.11 1.27 -9.25
N ILE A 190 -6.67 2.47 -8.80
CA ILE A 190 -7.55 3.64 -8.67
C ILE A 190 -8.18 3.99 -10.02
N THR A 191 -7.35 4.13 -11.07
CA THR A 191 -7.84 4.55 -12.40
C THR A 191 -8.73 3.51 -13.06
N SER A 192 -8.42 2.22 -12.90
CA SER A 192 -9.23 1.11 -13.42
C SER A 192 -10.57 1.01 -12.69
N VAL A 193 -10.56 0.97 -11.36
CA VAL A 193 -11.78 0.86 -10.55
C VAL A 193 -12.69 2.07 -10.74
N LEU A 194 -12.14 3.27 -10.87
CA LEU A 194 -12.91 4.51 -11.05
C LEU A 194 -13.20 4.87 -12.51
N ASN A 195 -12.74 4.07 -13.49
CA ASN A 195 -12.89 4.31 -14.93
C ASN A 195 -12.33 5.68 -15.38
N THR A 196 -11.20 6.11 -14.81
CA THR A 196 -10.59 7.41 -15.12
C THR A 196 -9.42 7.32 -16.07
N ILE A 197 -9.01 6.13 -16.44
CA ILE A 197 -7.82 5.87 -17.24
C ILE A 197 -7.84 6.62 -18.60
N LYS A 198 -9.01 6.67 -19.27
CA LYS A 198 -9.20 7.37 -20.55
C LYS A 198 -9.27 8.91 -20.42
N LEU A 199 -9.33 9.44 -19.21
CA LEU A 199 -9.41 10.87 -18.95
C LEU A 199 -8.03 11.53 -18.80
N ILE A 200 -6.98 10.74 -18.74
CA ILE A 200 -5.60 11.18 -18.45
C ILE A 200 -4.79 11.21 -19.74
N ASP A 201 -4.21 12.36 -20.05
CA ASP A 201 -3.43 12.59 -21.26
C ASP A 201 -1.96 12.23 -21.08
N HIS A 202 -1.39 12.37 -19.87
CA HIS A 202 -0.02 11.99 -19.53
C HIS A 202 0.10 11.55 -18.09
N TYR A 203 1.08 10.70 -17.81
CA TYR A 203 1.48 10.30 -16.47
C TYR A 203 2.89 10.79 -16.18
N ILE A 204 3.13 11.34 -14.99
CA ILE A 204 4.44 11.79 -14.55
C ILE A 204 4.92 10.90 -13.42
N ASP A 205 6.15 10.39 -13.51
CA ASP A 205 6.80 9.66 -12.43
C ASP A 205 8.28 10.02 -12.36
N ASP A 206 8.91 9.79 -11.20
CA ASP A 206 10.34 10.03 -10.98
C ASP A 206 11.20 8.80 -11.22
N SER A 207 10.58 7.62 -11.25
CA SER A 207 11.29 6.35 -11.38
C SER A 207 11.88 6.20 -12.77
N ALA A 208 13.20 6.11 -12.86
CA ALA A 208 13.90 5.89 -14.12
C ALA A 208 13.42 4.64 -14.88
N THR A 209 13.00 3.60 -14.13
CA THR A 209 12.49 2.34 -14.70
C THR A 209 11.12 2.47 -15.35
N LYS A 210 10.37 3.55 -15.04
CA LYS A 210 9.03 3.80 -15.61
C LYS A 210 9.07 4.82 -16.75
N LEU A 211 10.10 5.67 -16.81
CA LEU A 211 10.20 6.69 -17.85
C LEU A 211 10.20 6.06 -19.24
N ASN A 212 9.43 6.65 -20.16
CA ASN A 212 9.23 6.18 -21.53
C ASN A 212 8.52 4.84 -21.67
N THR A 213 8.07 4.21 -20.57
CA THR A 213 7.15 3.06 -20.61
C THR A 213 5.70 3.54 -20.71
N PHE A 214 4.78 2.63 -20.98
CA PHE A 214 3.36 2.95 -21.02
C PHE A 214 2.70 2.69 -19.66
N PHE A 215 1.80 3.59 -19.26
CA PHE A 215 0.97 3.32 -18.08
C PHE A 215 0.07 2.10 -18.34
N PRO A 216 0.01 1.11 -17.45
CA PRO A 216 -0.73 -0.14 -17.66
C PRO A 216 -2.18 0.07 -18.11
N GLY A 217 -2.58 -0.63 -19.18
CA GLY A 217 -3.90 -0.51 -19.79
C GLY A 217 -4.10 0.72 -20.67
N THR A 218 -3.02 1.40 -21.07
CA THR A 218 -3.07 2.56 -21.99
C THR A 218 -1.93 2.55 -22.98
N ASN A 219 -2.05 3.39 -24.02
CA ASN A 219 -0.94 3.76 -24.92
C ASN A 219 -0.30 5.10 -24.50
N VAL A 220 -0.52 5.57 -23.27
CA VAL A 220 -0.02 6.84 -22.78
C VAL A 220 1.32 6.62 -22.08
N LYS A 221 2.35 7.30 -22.56
CA LYS A 221 3.70 7.22 -21.97
C LYS A 221 3.80 7.91 -20.63
N VAL A 222 4.61 7.33 -19.75
CA VAL A 222 5.07 7.98 -18.52
C VAL A 222 6.21 8.94 -18.87
N ILE A 223 6.04 10.20 -18.52
CA ILE A 223 6.99 11.29 -18.81
C ILE A 223 7.67 11.79 -17.53
N ASN A 224 8.78 12.48 -17.68
CA ASN A 224 9.49 13.10 -16.57
C ASN A 224 8.94 14.51 -16.24
N TRP A 225 9.32 15.05 -15.10
CA TRP A 225 8.90 16.38 -14.63
C TRP A 225 9.40 17.54 -15.49
N LYS A 226 10.44 17.36 -16.34
CA LYS A 226 10.98 18.41 -17.23
C LYS A 226 10.19 18.53 -18.53
N ASN A 227 9.18 17.69 -18.75
CA ASN A 227 8.38 17.73 -19.98
C ASN A 227 7.55 19.00 -20.05
N LYS A 228 7.62 19.71 -21.20
CA LYS A 228 6.91 20.98 -21.45
C LYS A 228 5.39 20.91 -21.25
N ASN A 229 4.76 19.76 -21.47
CA ASN A 229 3.33 19.59 -21.24
C ASN A 229 2.89 19.94 -19.80
N ILE A 230 3.81 19.88 -18.83
CA ILE A 230 3.51 20.24 -17.43
C ILE A 230 3.30 21.77 -17.33
N LEU A 231 4.07 22.56 -18.03
CA LEU A 231 4.00 24.03 -17.97
C LEU A 231 2.64 24.52 -18.46
N ASP A 232 2.11 23.94 -19.52
CA ASP A 232 0.86 24.36 -20.16
C ASP A 232 -0.39 23.76 -19.52
N CYS A 233 -0.23 22.67 -18.75
CA CYS A 233 -1.36 21.99 -18.13
C CYS A 233 -1.86 22.74 -16.90
N GLN A 234 -3.18 22.87 -16.77
CA GLN A 234 -3.83 23.47 -15.60
C GLN A 234 -4.43 22.42 -14.66
N TYR A 235 -4.65 21.19 -15.09
CA TYR A 235 -5.39 20.17 -14.31
C TYR A 235 -4.53 18.94 -14.04
N PHE A 236 -4.31 18.66 -12.77
CA PHE A 236 -3.47 17.55 -12.32
C PHE A 236 -4.26 16.59 -11.45
N ILE A 237 -4.24 15.28 -11.77
CA ILE A 237 -4.81 14.22 -10.93
C ILE A 237 -3.70 13.62 -10.07
N LEU A 238 -3.90 13.61 -8.76
CA LEU A 238 -2.96 13.01 -7.81
C LEU A 238 -3.22 11.51 -7.64
N LEU A 239 -2.38 10.67 -8.24
CA LEU A 239 -2.44 9.21 -8.08
C LEU A 239 -1.57 8.71 -6.91
N SER A 240 -0.39 9.29 -6.71
CA SER A 240 0.47 8.99 -5.55
C SER A 240 0.03 9.79 -4.31
N TRP A 241 -1.24 9.66 -3.92
CA TRP A 241 -1.90 10.48 -2.90
C TRP A 241 -1.26 10.42 -1.50
N ASN A 242 -0.55 9.34 -1.18
CA ASN A 242 0.20 9.18 0.06
C ASN A 242 1.47 10.06 0.14
N TYR A 243 1.89 10.65 -0.98
CA TYR A 243 2.98 11.62 -1.10
C TYR A 243 2.46 13.01 -1.52
N GLU A 244 1.23 13.35 -1.13
CA GLU A 244 0.55 14.61 -1.55
C GLU A 244 1.41 15.84 -1.26
N LYS A 245 2.01 15.93 -0.07
CA LYS A 245 2.81 17.11 0.35
C LYS A 245 4.06 17.30 -0.51
N GLU A 246 4.80 16.22 -0.73
CA GLU A 246 6.02 16.21 -1.53
C GLU A 246 5.74 16.53 -2.99
N ILE A 247 4.66 15.97 -3.54
CA ILE A 247 4.24 16.20 -4.92
C ILE A 247 3.77 17.64 -5.11
N ILE A 248 2.99 18.22 -4.19
CA ILE A 248 2.59 19.63 -4.24
C ILE A 248 3.83 20.53 -4.21
N LYS A 249 4.75 20.31 -3.27
CA LYS A 249 6.01 21.07 -3.18
C LYS A 249 6.79 21.03 -4.49
N LYS A 250 6.82 19.85 -5.13
CA LYS A 250 7.49 19.65 -6.41
C LYS A 250 6.74 20.39 -7.53
N LEU A 251 5.43 20.23 -7.64
CA LEU A 251 4.61 20.86 -8.66
C LEU A 251 4.70 22.38 -8.63
N LEU A 252 4.71 22.98 -7.43
CA LEU A 252 4.88 24.43 -7.23
C LEU A 252 6.21 24.98 -7.77
N LYS A 253 7.28 24.16 -7.84
CA LYS A 253 8.55 24.55 -8.44
C LYS A 253 8.50 24.63 -9.98
N TYR A 254 7.67 23.79 -10.61
CA TYR A 254 7.55 23.73 -12.07
C TYR A 254 6.45 24.63 -12.62
N LYS A 255 5.38 24.88 -11.85
CA LYS A 255 4.25 25.70 -12.28
C LYS A 255 4.46 27.17 -11.94
N LYS A 256 4.37 28.02 -12.97
CA LYS A 256 4.37 29.49 -12.83
C LYS A 256 2.96 30.08 -12.84
N ASN A 257 1.98 29.37 -13.41
CA ASN A 257 0.59 29.80 -13.55
C ASN A 257 -0.33 29.01 -12.64
N ASP A 258 -1.55 29.51 -12.48
CA ASP A 258 -2.63 28.84 -11.73
C ASP A 258 -2.85 27.39 -12.18
N PHE A 259 -3.16 26.53 -11.24
CA PHE A 259 -3.48 25.14 -11.52
C PHE A 259 -4.46 24.55 -10.52
N TYR A 260 -5.09 23.45 -10.93
CA TYR A 260 -6.02 22.66 -10.12
C TYR A 260 -5.43 21.30 -9.82
N LEU A 261 -5.36 20.92 -8.54
CA LEU A 261 -5.00 19.59 -8.08
C LEU A 261 -6.27 18.81 -7.76
N ILE A 262 -6.49 17.74 -8.48
CA ILE A 262 -7.67 16.88 -8.37
C ILE A 262 -7.25 15.58 -7.66
N LYS A 263 -7.80 15.38 -6.48
CA LYS A 263 -7.62 14.16 -5.71
C LYS A 263 -8.87 13.30 -5.88
N ILE A 264 -8.73 12.22 -6.63
CA ILE A 264 -9.85 11.31 -6.90
C ILE A 264 -9.99 10.22 -5.84
N PHE A 265 -8.95 10.02 -5.03
CA PHE A 265 -8.89 9.00 -3.98
C PHE A 265 -7.96 9.48 -2.84
N PRO A 266 -8.19 9.11 -1.56
CA PRO A 266 -9.29 8.29 -1.03
C PRO A 266 -10.63 9.01 -0.89
N LYS A 267 -10.63 10.34 -1.08
CA LYS A 267 -11.79 11.21 -1.08
C LYS A 267 -11.66 12.18 -2.25
N PHE A 268 -12.76 12.42 -2.97
CA PHE A 268 -12.75 13.38 -4.06
C PHE A 268 -12.59 14.80 -3.53
N GLN A 269 -11.64 15.55 -4.09
CA GLN A 269 -11.36 16.93 -3.75
C GLN A 269 -10.70 17.65 -4.93
N ILE A 270 -11.02 18.91 -5.15
CA ILE A 270 -10.30 19.80 -6.09
C ILE A 270 -9.77 20.97 -5.29
N LYS A 271 -8.48 21.22 -5.41
CA LYS A 271 -7.79 22.38 -4.81
C LYS A 271 -7.33 23.30 -5.94
N HIS A 272 -7.61 24.58 -5.84
CA HIS A 272 -7.08 25.62 -6.74
C HIS A 272 -5.84 26.24 -6.11
N PHE A 273 -4.75 26.27 -6.82
CA PHE A 273 -3.51 26.94 -6.45
C PHE A 273 -3.36 28.17 -7.34
N LYS A 274 -3.57 29.34 -6.75
CA LYS A 274 -3.32 30.63 -7.39
C LYS A 274 -1.84 30.96 -7.28
N LYS A 275 -1.31 31.59 -8.32
CA LYS A 275 0.01 32.20 -8.32
C LYS A 275 -0.21 33.70 -8.31
N ASP A 276 0.45 34.36 -7.39
CA ASP A 276 0.52 35.82 -7.31
C ASP A 276 1.40 36.38 -8.43
#